data_550dd81670e756830f8135f486875e15
#
_entry.id   550dd81670e756830f8135f486875e15
#
_cell.length_a   1.000
_cell.length_b   1.000
_cell.length_c   1.000
_cell.angle_alpha   90.00
_cell.angle_beta   90.00
_cell.angle_gamma   90.00
#
_symmetry.space_group_name_H-M   'P 1'
#
loop_
_entity.id
_entity.type
_entity.pdbx_description
1 polymer ?
#
loop_
_entity_poly.entity_id
_entity_poly.type
_entity_poly.pdbx_seq_one_letter_code
_entity_poly.pdbx_strand_id
1 'polypeptide(L)'
;FKGAAVQVLAISDVPGAGLAVSGSGIVSAPPQPRFAFEAGIVASNATARAAAARAARGMGLTVLADEEALHEDLDALAARLGPRLRSMERGVMILGGEPTVVLPPEPGQGGRNQALGLALAREIAGLPGLTVVVGGTDGSDGPTDAAGAVVDGATWGPDAAEALARADSGPYLAEHGALLRTGPTGTNVMDLLIALRD
;
A
#
# COMPACT_ATOMS: atom_id res chain seq x y z
N PHE A 1 23.65 -15.51 -26.01
CA PHE A 1 22.54 -16.49 -25.95
C PHE A 1 22.45 -17.34 -27.24
N LYS A 2 23.57 -17.83 -27.77
CA LYS A 2 23.59 -18.63 -29.00
C LYS A 2 22.64 -19.83 -28.92
N GLY A 3 21.46 -19.70 -29.55
CA GLY A 3 20.47 -20.79 -29.64
C GLY A 3 19.72 -21.14 -28.34
N ALA A 4 19.95 -20.43 -27.24
CA ALA A 4 19.24 -20.63 -25.98
C ALA A 4 17.92 -19.84 -25.96
N ALA A 5 16.89 -20.39 -25.34
CA ALA A 5 15.69 -19.65 -24.99
C ALA A 5 15.98 -18.78 -23.75
N VAL A 6 15.46 -17.56 -23.74
CA VAL A 6 15.56 -16.63 -22.62
C VAL A 6 14.16 -16.35 -22.11
N GLN A 7 13.93 -16.65 -20.85
CA GLN A 7 12.69 -16.31 -20.15
C GLN A 7 13.00 -15.27 -19.08
N VAL A 8 12.26 -14.15 -19.07
CA VAL A 8 12.36 -13.08 -18.10
C VAL A 8 11.09 -13.08 -17.26
N LEU A 9 11.24 -13.24 -15.95
CA LEU A 9 10.16 -13.16 -14.98
C LEU A 9 10.36 -11.88 -14.17
N ALA A 10 9.39 -10.95 -14.25
CA ALA A 10 9.46 -9.66 -13.59
C ALA A 10 8.49 -9.57 -12.40
N ILE A 11 8.95 -8.94 -11.32
CA ILE A 11 8.10 -8.40 -10.26
C ILE A 11 8.01 -6.90 -10.54
N SER A 12 6.80 -6.36 -10.66
CA SER A 12 6.58 -4.95 -11.03
C SER A 12 6.05 -4.14 -9.86
N ASP A 13 6.77 -3.07 -9.54
CA ASP A 13 6.40 -1.98 -8.64
C ASP A 13 5.98 -0.71 -9.40
N VAL A 14 5.65 -0.84 -10.69
CA VAL A 14 5.27 0.28 -11.55
C VAL A 14 3.75 0.29 -11.75
N PRO A 15 3.10 1.48 -11.64
CA PRO A 15 1.69 1.63 -11.91
C PRO A 15 1.28 1.10 -13.29
N GLY A 16 0.15 0.35 -13.34
CA GLY A 16 -0.36 -0.20 -14.58
C GLY A 16 0.44 -1.38 -15.18
N ALA A 17 1.48 -1.84 -14.50
CA ALA A 17 2.26 -3.07 -14.77
C ALA A 17 2.52 -3.38 -16.26
N GLY A 18 3.12 -2.47 -17.00
CA GLY A 18 3.55 -2.72 -18.39
C GLY A 18 4.98 -3.28 -18.46
N LEU A 19 5.21 -4.38 -19.18
CA LEU A 19 6.56 -4.96 -19.40
C LEU A 19 7.56 -3.94 -19.99
N ALA A 20 7.08 -3.02 -20.82
CA ALA A 20 7.93 -2.00 -21.47
C ALA A 20 8.47 -0.94 -20.50
N VAL A 21 7.81 -0.74 -19.36
CA VAL A 21 8.15 0.27 -18.35
C VAL A 21 8.90 -0.35 -17.17
N SER A 22 8.64 -1.63 -16.89
CA SER A 22 9.26 -2.34 -15.79
C SER A 22 10.78 -2.49 -16.00
N GLY A 23 11.55 -2.13 -14.98
CA GLY A 23 13.00 -2.28 -14.98
C GLY A 23 13.73 -1.45 -16.05
N SER A 24 13.20 -0.27 -16.42
CA SER A 24 13.79 0.61 -17.44
C SER A 24 14.00 -0.08 -18.80
N GLY A 25 13.11 -1.00 -19.17
CA GLY A 25 13.15 -1.72 -20.44
C GLY A 25 14.04 -2.97 -20.48
N ILE A 26 14.68 -3.35 -19.36
CA ILE A 26 15.50 -4.58 -19.26
C ILE A 26 14.68 -5.84 -19.57
N VAL A 27 13.39 -5.82 -19.31
CA VAL A 27 12.46 -6.93 -19.57
C VAL A 27 11.97 -7.00 -21.02
N SER A 28 12.43 -6.12 -21.91
CA SER A 28 12.05 -6.10 -23.32
C SER A 28 13.08 -6.81 -24.19
N ALA A 29 12.62 -7.60 -25.16
CA ALA A 29 13.50 -8.15 -26.17
C ALA A 29 14.11 -7.03 -27.02
N PRO A 30 15.36 -7.18 -27.50
CA PRO A 30 15.90 -6.30 -28.54
C PRO A 30 15.02 -6.37 -29.79
N PRO A 31 15.01 -5.33 -30.65
CA PRO A 31 14.11 -5.26 -31.81
C PRO A 31 14.16 -6.46 -32.78
N GLN A 32 15.27 -7.19 -32.80
CA GLN A 32 15.43 -8.41 -33.59
C GLN A 32 16.23 -9.45 -32.79
N PRO A 33 15.62 -10.15 -31.86
CA PRO A 33 16.33 -11.14 -31.05
C PRO A 33 16.77 -12.32 -31.91
N ARG A 34 18.04 -12.71 -31.77
CA ARG A 34 18.61 -13.93 -32.41
C ARG A 34 18.43 -15.16 -31.51
N PHE A 35 17.46 -15.12 -30.59
CA PHE A 35 17.14 -16.17 -29.62
C PHE A 35 15.65 -16.12 -29.30
N ALA A 36 15.09 -17.23 -28.86
CA ALA A 36 13.72 -17.26 -28.34
C ALA A 36 13.65 -16.43 -27.06
N PHE A 37 12.70 -15.49 -26.99
CA PHE A 37 12.52 -14.59 -25.86
C PHE A 37 11.07 -14.59 -25.40
N GLU A 38 10.86 -14.80 -24.11
CA GLU A 38 9.57 -14.68 -23.45
C GLU A 38 9.73 -13.83 -22.19
N ALA A 39 8.82 -12.91 -21.95
CA ALA A 39 8.79 -12.12 -20.74
C ALA A 39 7.40 -12.11 -20.14
N GLY A 40 7.31 -12.16 -18.80
CA GLY A 40 6.06 -12.12 -18.08
C GLY A 40 6.19 -11.44 -16.72
N ILE A 41 5.14 -10.73 -16.29
CA ILE A 41 5.03 -10.21 -14.94
C ILE A 41 4.46 -11.32 -14.07
N VAL A 42 5.20 -11.76 -13.05
CA VAL A 42 4.79 -12.82 -12.12
C VAL A 42 4.16 -12.28 -10.84
N ALA A 43 4.47 -11.04 -10.48
CA ALA A 43 3.85 -10.34 -9.37
C ALA A 43 3.77 -8.83 -9.65
N SER A 44 2.68 -8.22 -9.22
CA SER A 44 2.39 -6.79 -9.34
C SER A 44 1.41 -6.37 -8.25
N ASN A 45 1.14 -5.08 -8.12
CA ASN A 45 0.10 -4.58 -7.20
C ASN A 45 -1.26 -5.23 -7.48
N ALA A 46 -1.64 -5.38 -8.74
CA ALA A 46 -2.87 -6.08 -9.13
C ALA A 46 -2.89 -7.54 -8.63
N THR A 47 -1.74 -8.25 -8.67
CA THR A 47 -1.61 -9.63 -8.16
C THR A 47 -1.83 -9.67 -6.64
N ALA A 48 -1.24 -8.71 -5.91
CA ALA A 48 -1.39 -8.62 -4.45
C ALA A 48 -2.83 -8.28 -4.06
N ARG A 49 -3.46 -7.28 -4.71
CA ARG A 49 -4.86 -6.92 -4.49
C ARG A 49 -5.81 -8.09 -4.78
N ALA A 50 -5.61 -8.77 -5.90
CA ALA A 50 -6.40 -9.95 -6.25
C ALA A 50 -6.25 -11.09 -5.22
N ALA A 51 -5.05 -11.27 -4.63
CA ALA A 51 -4.83 -12.24 -3.56
C ALA A 51 -5.58 -11.85 -2.29
N ALA A 52 -5.52 -10.58 -1.88
CA ALA A 52 -6.29 -10.06 -0.75
C ALA A 52 -7.82 -10.22 -0.96
N ALA A 53 -8.30 -9.92 -2.17
CA ALA A 53 -9.71 -10.09 -2.52
C ALA A 53 -10.17 -11.56 -2.48
N ARG A 54 -9.32 -12.49 -2.93
CA ARG A 54 -9.59 -13.94 -2.80
C ARG A 54 -9.66 -14.38 -1.34
N ALA A 55 -8.71 -13.91 -0.52
CA ALA A 55 -8.70 -14.20 0.91
C ALA A 55 -9.95 -13.68 1.61
N ALA A 56 -10.36 -12.44 1.35
CA ALA A 56 -11.58 -11.85 1.89
C ALA A 56 -12.83 -12.66 1.53
N ARG A 57 -12.98 -13.04 0.25
CA ARG A 57 -14.09 -13.91 -0.20
C ARG A 57 -14.05 -15.28 0.46
N GLY A 58 -12.86 -15.86 0.66
CA GLY A 58 -12.68 -17.13 1.36
C GLY A 58 -13.11 -17.07 2.84
N MET A 59 -13.08 -15.88 3.45
CA MET A 59 -13.59 -15.61 4.79
C MET A 59 -15.10 -15.26 4.81
N GLY A 60 -15.78 -15.29 3.67
CA GLY A 60 -17.19 -14.94 3.55
C GLY A 60 -17.45 -13.42 3.53
N LEU A 61 -16.42 -12.61 3.33
CA LEU A 61 -16.54 -11.15 3.27
C LEU A 61 -16.87 -10.67 1.85
N THR A 62 -17.73 -9.66 1.75
CA THR A 62 -18.03 -8.98 0.49
C THR A 62 -16.88 -8.03 0.13
N VAL A 63 -16.32 -8.18 -1.07
CA VAL A 63 -15.33 -7.23 -1.61
C VAL A 63 -16.08 -6.10 -2.31
N LEU A 64 -16.03 -4.92 -1.72
CA LEU A 64 -16.73 -3.71 -2.19
C LEU A 64 -15.94 -2.96 -3.27
N ALA A 65 -14.60 -3.04 -3.20
CA ALA A 65 -13.70 -2.43 -4.17
C ALA A 65 -12.38 -3.19 -4.24
N ASP A 66 -11.78 -3.20 -5.44
CA ASP A 66 -10.44 -3.67 -5.76
C ASP A 66 -9.87 -2.73 -6.83
N GLU A 67 -9.12 -1.72 -6.41
CA GLU A 67 -8.70 -0.60 -7.26
C GLU A 67 -7.24 -0.25 -7.06
N GLU A 68 -6.54 0.14 -8.13
CA GLU A 68 -5.23 0.79 -8.05
C GLU A 68 -5.44 2.31 -7.99
N ALA A 69 -5.45 2.88 -6.78
CA ALA A 69 -5.97 4.21 -6.51
C ALA A 69 -5.20 5.00 -5.42
N LEU A 70 -3.95 4.61 -5.11
CA LEU A 70 -3.15 5.26 -4.06
C LEU A 70 -1.95 6.03 -4.65
N HIS A 71 -2.12 6.77 -5.74
CA HIS A 71 -1.04 7.50 -6.43
C HIS A 71 -1.09 9.02 -6.23
N GLU A 72 -1.68 9.48 -5.15
CA GLU A 72 -1.82 10.89 -4.80
C GLU A 72 -0.99 11.24 -3.58
N ASP A 73 -0.89 12.54 -3.30
CA ASP A 73 -0.37 13.03 -2.03
C ASP A 73 -1.27 12.57 -0.85
N LEU A 74 -0.64 12.35 0.29
CA LEU A 74 -1.26 11.83 1.51
C LEU A 74 -2.51 12.62 1.93
N ASP A 75 -2.45 13.96 1.93
CA ASP A 75 -3.59 14.78 2.35
C ASP A 75 -4.75 14.69 1.35
N ALA A 76 -4.44 14.66 0.05
CA ALA A 76 -5.44 14.45 -0.99
C ALA A 76 -6.10 13.07 -0.88
N LEU A 77 -5.30 12.02 -0.62
CA LEU A 77 -5.80 10.67 -0.37
C LEU A 77 -6.72 10.61 0.84
N ALA A 78 -6.31 11.19 1.98
CA ALA A 78 -7.11 11.19 3.19
C ALA A 78 -8.44 11.93 2.98
N ALA A 79 -8.42 13.10 2.33
CA ALA A 79 -9.61 13.88 2.02
C ALA A 79 -10.58 13.13 1.08
N ARG A 80 -10.05 12.40 0.09
CA ARG A 80 -10.86 11.61 -0.86
C ARG A 80 -11.41 10.33 -0.24
N LEU A 81 -10.59 9.63 0.54
CA LEU A 81 -10.97 8.34 1.12
C LEU A 81 -11.83 8.47 2.38
N GLY A 82 -11.68 9.54 3.16
CA GLY A 82 -12.43 9.76 4.39
C GLY A 82 -13.95 9.62 4.22
N PRO A 83 -14.61 10.36 3.32
CA PRO A 83 -16.04 10.19 3.06
C PRO A 83 -16.42 8.79 2.62
N ARG A 84 -15.59 8.15 1.78
CA ARG A 84 -15.82 6.79 1.27
C ARG A 84 -15.76 5.75 2.41
N LEU A 85 -14.81 5.89 3.32
CA LEU A 85 -14.67 5.04 4.51
C LEU A 85 -15.84 5.22 5.48
N ARG A 86 -16.24 6.47 5.73
CA ARG A 86 -17.39 6.77 6.61
C ARG A 86 -18.71 6.19 6.11
N SER A 87 -18.91 6.17 4.81
CA SER A 87 -20.13 5.63 4.17
C SER A 87 -20.00 4.16 3.74
N MET A 88 -18.88 3.53 4.05
CA MET A 88 -18.62 2.15 3.63
C MET A 88 -19.64 1.20 4.24
N GLU A 89 -20.25 0.36 3.43
CA GLU A 89 -21.09 -0.76 3.87
C GLU A 89 -20.24 -1.88 4.48
N ARG A 90 -20.91 -2.85 5.10
CA ARG A 90 -20.24 -4.05 5.62
C ARG A 90 -19.50 -4.79 4.50
N GLY A 91 -18.19 -5.03 4.70
CA GLY A 91 -17.35 -5.67 3.70
C GLY A 91 -15.92 -5.17 3.72
N VAL A 92 -15.20 -5.43 2.63
CA VAL A 92 -13.78 -5.10 2.47
C VAL A 92 -13.57 -4.21 1.25
N MET A 93 -12.82 -3.13 1.41
CA MET A 93 -12.29 -2.32 0.33
C MET A 93 -10.78 -2.55 0.25
N ILE A 94 -10.27 -2.84 -0.93
CA ILE A 94 -8.86 -3.12 -1.20
C ILE A 94 -8.36 -2.11 -2.23
N LEU A 95 -7.41 -1.29 -1.83
CA LEU A 95 -6.78 -0.30 -2.70
C LEU A 95 -5.29 -0.57 -2.77
N GLY A 96 -4.66 -0.22 -3.88
CA GLY A 96 -3.23 -0.34 -4.05
C GLY A 96 -2.63 0.86 -4.76
N GLY A 97 -1.31 0.97 -4.73
CA GLY A 97 -0.55 2.04 -5.37
C GLY A 97 0.62 2.49 -4.52
N GLU A 98 1.08 3.71 -4.73
CA GLU A 98 2.22 4.29 -4.04
C GLU A 98 1.92 5.74 -3.65
N PRO A 99 1.45 5.98 -2.40
CA PRO A 99 1.20 7.33 -1.89
C PRO A 99 2.47 8.17 -1.87
N THR A 100 2.33 9.48 -2.04
CA THR A 100 3.43 10.42 -1.84
C THR A 100 3.23 11.22 -0.57
N VAL A 101 4.33 11.70 0.01
CA VAL A 101 4.33 12.55 1.20
C VAL A 101 5.33 13.69 1.02
N VAL A 102 4.92 14.90 1.39
CA VAL A 102 5.83 16.04 1.47
C VAL A 102 6.34 16.15 2.90
N LEU A 103 7.66 15.97 3.07
CA LEU A 103 8.27 16.02 4.39
C LEU A 103 8.58 17.46 4.82
N PRO A 104 8.38 17.81 6.11
CA PRO A 104 8.86 19.06 6.66
C PRO A 104 10.41 19.10 6.68
N PRO A 105 11.04 20.30 6.88
CA PRO A 105 12.50 20.43 6.88
C PRO A 105 13.21 19.53 7.89
N GLU A 106 12.60 19.28 9.04
CA GLU A 106 13.10 18.42 10.11
C GLU A 106 12.04 17.35 10.42
N PRO A 107 11.94 16.28 9.61
CA PRO A 107 10.94 15.24 9.82
C PRO A 107 11.28 14.38 11.04
N GLY A 108 10.24 13.95 11.75
CA GLY A 108 10.33 12.93 12.78
C GLY A 108 10.49 11.51 12.19
N GLN A 109 10.08 10.52 12.94
CA GLN A 109 10.15 9.11 12.55
C GLN A 109 8.81 8.60 12.03
N GLY A 110 8.83 8.02 10.86
CA GLY A 110 7.65 7.42 10.24
C GLY A 110 7.92 7.11 8.77
N GLY A 111 6.90 6.59 8.12
CA GLY A 111 6.88 6.38 6.70
C GLY A 111 5.55 6.83 6.10
N ARG A 112 5.43 6.78 4.78
CA ARG A 112 4.24 7.24 4.06
C ARG A 112 2.97 6.46 4.43
N ASN A 113 3.10 5.15 4.67
CA ASN A 113 1.98 4.30 5.04
C ASN A 113 1.53 4.54 6.49
N GLN A 114 2.47 4.77 7.40
CA GLN A 114 2.21 5.19 8.77
C GLN A 114 1.50 6.54 8.80
N ALA A 115 2.01 7.51 8.03
CA ALA A 115 1.41 8.84 7.94
C ALA A 115 0.00 8.79 7.30
N LEU A 116 -0.19 8.03 6.21
CA LEU A 116 -1.51 7.83 5.60
C LEU A 116 -2.47 7.14 6.57
N GLY A 117 -2.03 6.11 7.29
CA GLY A 117 -2.83 5.46 8.32
C GLY A 117 -3.29 6.43 9.40
N LEU A 118 -2.38 7.28 9.92
CA LEU A 118 -2.73 8.28 10.92
C LEU A 118 -3.67 9.37 10.37
N ALA A 119 -3.48 9.81 9.12
CA ALA A 119 -4.39 10.75 8.47
C ALA A 119 -5.79 10.15 8.28
N LEU A 120 -5.88 8.87 7.92
CA LEU A 120 -7.16 8.16 7.81
C LEU A 120 -7.82 7.93 9.17
N ALA A 121 -7.02 7.70 10.24
CA ALA A 121 -7.55 7.62 11.60
C ALA A 121 -8.28 8.92 12.00
N ARG A 122 -7.79 10.10 11.58
CA ARG A 122 -8.49 11.38 11.74
C ARG A 122 -9.86 11.34 11.06
N GLU A 123 -9.89 10.86 9.83
CA GLU A 123 -11.12 10.83 9.03
C GLU A 123 -12.20 9.88 9.58
N ILE A 124 -11.78 8.81 10.24
CA ILE A 124 -12.69 7.79 10.79
C ILE A 124 -12.85 7.88 12.30
N ALA A 125 -12.32 8.93 12.94
CA ALA A 125 -12.38 9.09 14.39
C ALA A 125 -13.79 8.94 14.94
N GLY A 126 -13.94 8.12 15.99
CA GLY A 126 -15.22 7.84 16.65
C GLY A 126 -16.13 6.85 15.90
N LEU A 127 -15.77 6.34 14.74
CA LEU A 127 -16.56 5.35 14.01
C LEU A 127 -16.26 3.93 14.53
N PRO A 128 -17.25 3.21 15.06
CA PRO A 128 -17.08 1.82 15.47
C PRO A 128 -17.10 0.87 14.26
N GLY A 129 -16.48 -0.31 14.40
CA GLY A 129 -16.58 -1.39 13.44
C GLY A 129 -15.91 -1.11 12.09
N LEU A 130 -14.96 -0.18 12.04
CA LEU A 130 -14.14 0.09 10.85
C LEU A 130 -12.67 0.02 11.22
N THR A 131 -11.94 -0.85 10.56
CA THR A 131 -10.48 -0.99 10.68
C THR A 131 -9.84 -0.76 9.32
N VAL A 132 -8.75 0.02 9.30
CA VAL A 132 -7.98 0.31 8.09
C VAL A 132 -6.54 -0.12 8.31
N VAL A 133 -6.03 -0.95 7.41
CA VAL A 133 -4.63 -1.36 7.31
C VAL A 133 -4.00 -0.67 6.12
N VAL A 134 -2.86 -0.03 6.31
CA VAL A 134 -2.05 0.55 5.22
C VAL A 134 -0.63 0.04 5.38
N GLY A 135 -0.03 -0.49 4.32
CA GLY A 135 1.34 -1.00 4.44
C GLY A 135 2.04 -1.29 3.13
N GLY A 136 3.37 -1.18 3.17
CA GLY A 136 4.28 -1.59 2.11
C GLY A 136 4.34 -3.11 1.96
N THR A 137 4.21 -3.59 0.75
CA THR A 137 4.26 -5.04 0.48
C THR A 137 5.64 -5.65 0.69
N ASP A 138 6.69 -4.84 0.77
CA ASP A 138 8.06 -5.27 1.11
C ASP A 138 8.29 -5.46 2.62
N GLY A 139 7.35 -4.99 3.45
CA GLY A 139 7.41 -5.09 4.91
C GLY A 139 8.17 -3.95 5.57
N SER A 140 8.44 -2.86 4.85
CA SER A 140 9.09 -1.66 5.35
C SER A 140 8.31 -0.39 5.01
N ASP A 141 8.48 0.66 5.83
CA ASP A 141 7.85 1.96 5.60
C ASP A 141 8.74 3.08 6.17
N GLY A 142 9.43 3.79 5.28
CA GLY A 142 10.43 4.77 5.66
C GLY A 142 11.60 4.17 6.46
N PRO A 143 12.29 4.94 7.31
CA PRO A 143 13.42 4.47 8.10
C PRO A 143 12.97 3.77 9.40
N THR A 144 11.95 2.89 9.34
CA THR A 144 11.37 2.19 10.49
C THR A 144 11.35 0.68 10.30
N ASP A 145 11.08 -0.06 11.38
CA ASP A 145 10.89 -1.51 11.38
C ASP A 145 9.43 -1.94 11.12
N ALA A 146 8.56 -0.96 10.85
CA ALA A 146 7.16 -1.20 10.55
C ALA A 146 6.92 -1.20 9.02
N ALA A 147 5.96 -1.97 8.58
CA ALA A 147 5.45 -1.96 7.20
C ALA A 147 4.41 -0.85 6.97
N GLY A 148 3.84 -0.29 8.04
CA GLY A 148 2.78 0.70 7.99
C GLY A 148 1.96 0.77 9.26
N ALA A 149 0.64 0.90 9.14
CA ALA A 149 -0.28 1.09 10.25
C ALA A 149 -1.53 0.21 10.17
N VAL A 150 -2.11 -0.05 11.35
CA VAL A 150 -3.45 -0.63 11.55
C VAL A 150 -4.23 0.33 12.42
N VAL A 151 -5.21 1.00 11.88
CA VAL A 151 -5.95 2.07 12.56
C VAL A 151 -7.45 1.82 12.56
N ASP A 152 -8.13 2.39 13.55
CA ASP A 152 -9.57 2.36 13.71
C ASP A 152 -10.11 3.70 14.22
N GLY A 153 -11.41 3.74 14.57
CA GLY A 153 -12.05 4.94 15.09
C GLY A 153 -11.55 5.42 16.46
N ALA A 154 -10.76 4.62 17.18
CA ALA A 154 -10.17 4.99 18.47
C ALA A 154 -8.71 5.45 18.37
N THR A 155 -8.08 5.25 17.23
CA THR A 155 -6.63 5.53 17.03
C THR A 155 -6.30 7.03 17.08
N TRP A 156 -7.20 7.90 16.59
CA TRP A 156 -6.98 9.35 16.60
C TRP A 156 -7.25 9.95 17.97
N GLY A 157 -6.24 10.51 18.59
CA GLY A 157 -6.31 11.10 19.93
C GLY A 157 -5.46 12.37 20.08
N PRO A 158 -5.18 12.77 21.34
CA PRO A 158 -4.26 13.86 21.62
C PRO A 158 -2.93 13.66 20.90
N ASP A 159 -2.28 14.76 20.53
CA ASP A 159 -0.96 14.81 19.86
C ASP A 159 -0.90 14.17 18.45
N ALA A 160 -1.95 13.48 17.98
CA ALA A 160 -2.01 12.89 16.64
C ALA A 160 -1.81 13.93 15.52
N ALA A 161 -2.41 15.10 15.68
CA ALA A 161 -2.29 16.19 14.70
C ALA A 161 -0.85 16.73 14.64
N GLU A 162 -0.17 16.87 15.79
CA GLU A 162 1.22 17.29 15.85
C GLU A 162 2.14 16.23 15.27
N ALA A 163 1.95 14.96 15.63
CA ALA A 163 2.71 13.84 15.10
C ALA A 163 2.62 13.77 13.56
N LEU A 164 1.41 13.96 13.00
CA LEU A 164 1.21 13.98 11.56
C LEU A 164 1.92 15.17 10.90
N ALA A 165 1.78 16.39 11.45
CA ALA A 165 2.40 17.60 10.92
C ALA A 165 3.94 17.56 10.94
N ARG A 166 4.52 16.85 11.91
CA ARG A 166 5.97 16.66 12.05
C ARG A 166 6.52 15.45 11.31
N ALA A 167 5.68 14.72 10.56
CA ALA A 167 6.03 13.42 9.98
C ALA A 167 6.59 12.42 11.02
N ASP A 168 6.04 12.45 12.24
CA ASP A 168 6.45 11.65 13.41
C ASP A 168 5.38 10.62 13.77
N SER A 169 4.72 10.06 12.76
CA SER A 169 3.62 9.09 12.91
C SER A 169 4.05 7.77 13.56
N GLY A 170 5.32 7.37 13.40
CA GLY A 170 5.83 6.11 13.93
C GLY A 170 5.74 6.00 15.45
N PRO A 171 6.34 6.90 16.23
CA PRO A 171 6.24 6.90 17.69
C PRO A 171 4.79 6.97 18.18
N TYR A 172 3.96 7.84 17.59
CA TYR A 172 2.55 7.95 17.94
C TYR A 172 1.81 6.62 17.77
N LEU A 173 1.94 5.99 16.60
CA LEU A 173 1.29 4.72 16.30
C LEU A 173 1.85 3.57 17.17
N ALA A 174 3.14 3.62 17.53
CA ALA A 174 3.73 2.65 18.43
C ALA A 174 3.10 2.69 19.83
N GLU A 175 2.92 3.88 20.39
CA GLU A 175 2.29 4.09 21.70
C GLU A 175 0.82 3.62 21.72
N HIS A 176 0.14 3.71 20.58
CA HIS A 176 -1.25 3.27 20.43
C HIS A 176 -1.39 1.81 19.97
N GLY A 177 -0.28 1.06 19.84
CA GLY A 177 -0.32 -0.33 19.36
C GLY A 177 -0.81 -0.47 17.91
N ALA A 178 -0.69 0.60 17.11
CA ALA A 178 -1.26 0.73 15.77
C ALA A 178 -0.23 0.55 14.63
N LEU A 179 0.98 0.09 14.92
CA LEU A 179 1.96 -0.23 13.91
C LEU A 179 1.72 -1.61 13.29
N LEU A 180 1.78 -1.68 11.96
CA LEU A 180 1.84 -2.93 11.23
C LEU A 180 3.30 -3.38 11.14
N ARG A 181 3.64 -4.53 11.71
CA ARG A 181 4.97 -5.13 11.61
C ARG A 181 4.87 -6.51 11.00
N THR A 182 5.52 -6.72 9.87
CA THR A 182 5.56 -7.99 9.15
C THR A 182 6.98 -8.56 9.07
N GLY A 183 7.99 -7.71 9.22
CA GLY A 183 9.35 -7.99 8.78
C GLY A 183 9.45 -8.03 7.25
N PRO A 184 10.67 -8.21 6.72
CA PRO A 184 10.89 -8.28 5.27
C PRO A 184 10.09 -9.42 4.63
N THR A 185 9.38 -9.13 3.54
CA THR A 185 8.54 -10.10 2.83
C THR A 185 9.24 -10.78 1.66
N GLY A 186 10.37 -10.22 1.21
CA GLY A 186 11.11 -10.70 0.05
C GLY A 186 10.52 -10.29 -1.29
N THR A 187 9.53 -9.41 -1.32
CA THR A 187 8.91 -8.86 -2.54
C THR A 187 8.63 -7.37 -2.36
N ASN A 188 8.46 -6.65 -3.46
CA ASN A 188 7.92 -5.29 -3.49
C ASN A 188 7.01 -5.12 -4.71
N VAL A 189 5.74 -4.83 -4.44
CA VAL A 189 4.73 -4.51 -5.45
C VAL A 189 3.91 -3.28 -5.02
N MET A 190 4.59 -2.26 -4.52
CA MET A 190 4.01 -1.03 -3.95
C MET A 190 3.25 -1.29 -2.64
N ASP A 191 2.30 -0.42 -2.32
CA ASP A 191 1.58 -0.43 -1.06
C ASP A 191 0.15 -0.95 -1.23
N LEU A 192 -0.43 -1.41 -0.12
CA LEU A 192 -1.82 -1.83 -0.01
C LEU A 192 -2.53 -1.06 1.09
N LEU A 193 -3.79 -0.71 0.85
CA LEU A 193 -4.75 -0.30 1.85
C LEU A 193 -5.90 -1.30 1.86
N ILE A 194 -6.22 -1.84 3.02
CA ILE A 194 -7.35 -2.73 3.23
C ILE A 194 -8.22 -2.15 4.32
N ALA A 195 -9.45 -1.77 3.99
CA ALA A 195 -10.45 -1.34 4.96
C ALA A 195 -11.50 -2.43 5.15
N LEU A 196 -11.75 -2.79 6.41
CA LEU A 196 -12.77 -3.75 6.82
C LEU A 196 -13.85 -3.05 7.63
N ARG A 197 -15.09 -3.18 7.21
CA ARG A 197 -16.29 -2.77 7.95
C ARG A 197 -17.07 -4.00 8.39
N ASP A 198 -17.26 -4.16 9.72
CA ASP A 198 -18.04 -5.24 10.35
C ASP A 198 -19.56 -5.01 10.24
#